data_1618cc9dc20cd18b058ed2e5896b037b
#
_entry.id   1618cc9dc20cd18b058ed2e5896b037b
#
_cell.length_a   1.000
_cell.length_b   1.000
_cell.length_c   1.000
_cell.angle_alpha   90.00
_cell.angle_beta   90.00
_cell.angle_gamma   90.00
#
_symmetry.space_group_name_H-M   'P 1'
#
loop_
_entity.id
_entity.type
_entity.pdbx_description
1 polymer ?
#
loop_
_entity_poly.entity_id
_entity_poly.type
_entity_poly.pdbx_seq_one_letter_code
_entity_poly.pdbx_strand_id
1 'polypeptide(L)'
;PYAVVDETRDSWRQDFYNRFAPRVAKCADIRAAIDTINRIIPEVVGVEYNTLREKTNQSPAESIRQGMASCTGLSILLVDAFRSVGIPARFAGTAAWHDNRGNHSWTEVWIDGTWFSTEYYQPPVLDKAWFMADAGKSVSGDHTHGIYAVSFRPTGDWFPMAWNEDA
;
A
#
# COMPACT_ATOMS: atom_id res chain seq x y z
N PRO A 1 -9.82 0.11 -9.91
CA PRO A 1 -9.31 1.44 -10.24
C PRO A 1 -7.85 1.38 -10.71
N TYR A 2 -7.43 2.31 -11.54
CA TYR A 2 -6.04 2.42 -11.98
C TYR A 2 -5.18 3.13 -10.95
N ALA A 3 -5.69 4.21 -10.35
CA ALA A 3 -5.03 4.88 -9.26
C ALA A 3 -5.37 4.20 -7.92
N VAL A 4 -4.45 4.25 -6.99
CA VAL A 4 -4.58 3.73 -5.63
C VAL A 4 -5.07 4.83 -4.70
N VAL A 5 -4.48 6.03 -4.82
CA VAL A 5 -4.85 7.25 -4.10
C VAL A 5 -5.02 8.38 -5.12
N ASP A 6 -4.02 9.24 -5.30
CA ASP A 6 -3.99 10.40 -6.19
C ASP A 6 -2.70 10.49 -7.01
N GLU A 7 -1.92 9.41 -7.02
CA GLU A 7 -0.66 9.35 -7.76
C GLU A 7 -0.86 9.58 -9.27
N THR A 8 0.19 9.98 -9.95
CA THR A 8 0.21 10.11 -11.41
C THR A 8 -0.22 8.80 -12.06
N ARG A 9 -1.18 8.85 -12.99
CA ARG A 9 -1.64 7.66 -13.71
C ARG A 9 -0.59 7.20 -14.71
N ASP A 10 -0.19 5.94 -14.60
CA ASP A 10 0.67 5.27 -15.56
C ASP A 10 0.11 3.89 -15.96
N SER A 11 0.72 3.26 -16.95
CA SER A 11 0.26 1.98 -17.51
C SER A 11 0.92 0.78 -16.83
N TRP A 12 0.94 0.73 -15.52
CA TRP A 12 1.64 -0.28 -14.71
C TRP A 12 1.06 -1.70 -14.85
N ARG A 13 -0.22 -1.88 -15.07
CA ARG A 13 -0.94 -3.16 -14.91
C ARG A 13 -0.34 -4.32 -15.69
N GLN A 14 -0.07 -4.15 -17.00
CA GLN A 14 0.46 -5.23 -17.83
C GLN A 14 1.91 -5.57 -17.47
N ASP A 15 2.73 -4.56 -17.19
CA ASP A 15 4.10 -4.76 -16.74
C ASP A 15 4.16 -5.52 -15.41
N PHE A 16 3.36 -5.12 -14.43
CA PHE A 16 3.28 -5.80 -13.14
C PHE A 16 2.71 -7.21 -13.27
N TYR A 17 1.68 -7.43 -14.11
CA TYR A 17 1.21 -8.77 -14.40
C TYR A 17 2.34 -9.66 -14.94
N ASN A 18 3.10 -9.18 -15.90
CA ASN A 18 4.21 -9.93 -16.48
C ASN A 18 5.30 -10.23 -15.46
N ARG A 19 5.55 -9.34 -14.51
CA ARG A 19 6.54 -9.53 -13.44
C ARG A 19 6.06 -10.49 -12.36
N PHE A 20 4.82 -10.41 -11.91
CA PHE A 20 4.33 -11.11 -10.72
C PHE A 20 3.56 -12.39 -11.02
N ALA A 21 2.76 -12.45 -12.09
CA ALA A 21 1.93 -13.63 -12.39
C ALA A 21 2.72 -14.94 -12.50
N PRO A 22 3.87 -15.01 -13.18
CA PRO A 22 4.65 -16.25 -13.24
C PRO A 22 5.16 -16.73 -11.88
N ARG A 23 5.35 -15.81 -10.93
CA ARG A 23 5.88 -16.08 -9.58
C ARG A 23 4.84 -16.62 -8.62
N VAL A 24 3.57 -16.26 -8.84
CA VAL A 24 2.45 -16.72 -8.00
C VAL A 24 1.64 -17.86 -8.63
N ALA A 25 1.86 -18.18 -9.88
CA ALA A 25 1.09 -19.17 -10.63
C ALA A 25 1.03 -20.58 -10.00
N LYS A 26 2.00 -20.92 -9.14
CA LYS A 26 2.10 -22.20 -8.46
C LYS A 26 1.82 -22.12 -6.96
N CYS A 27 1.39 -20.96 -6.45
CA CYS A 27 1.02 -20.82 -5.05
C CYS A 27 -0.24 -21.64 -4.76
N ALA A 28 -0.26 -22.29 -3.61
CA ALA A 28 -1.34 -23.18 -3.22
C ALA A 28 -2.66 -22.43 -2.97
N ASP A 29 -2.57 -21.18 -2.51
CA ASP A 29 -3.70 -20.35 -2.16
C ASP A 29 -3.33 -18.85 -2.21
N ILE A 30 -4.32 -18.00 -1.93
CA ILE A 30 -4.16 -16.55 -1.93
C ILE A 30 -3.14 -16.08 -0.87
N ARG A 31 -3.06 -16.71 0.29
CA ARG A 31 -2.11 -16.34 1.35
C ARG A 31 -0.67 -16.62 0.93
N ALA A 32 -0.42 -17.75 0.29
CA ALA A 32 0.88 -18.09 -0.28
C ALA A 32 1.28 -17.11 -1.40
N ALA A 33 0.32 -16.65 -2.21
CA ALA A 33 0.58 -15.66 -3.26
C ALA A 33 0.91 -14.28 -2.66
N ILE A 34 0.19 -13.85 -1.63
CA ILE A 34 0.46 -12.60 -0.90
C ILE A 34 1.86 -12.64 -0.29
N ASP A 35 2.18 -13.71 0.44
CA ASP A 35 3.50 -13.91 1.04
C ASP A 35 4.62 -13.86 0.00
N THR A 36 4.41 -14.53 -1.13
CA THR A 36 5.38 -14.52 -2.23
C THR A 36 5.62 -13.12 -2.74
N ILE A 37 4.57 -12.34 -3.05
CA ILE A 37 4.71 -10.98 -3.56
C ILE A 37 5.41 -10.08 -2.53
N ASN A 38 5.02 -10.13 -1.26
CA ASN A 38 5.66 -9.32 -0.21
C ASN A 38 7.17 -9.57 -0.10
N ARG A 39 7.60 -10.82 -0.26
CA ARG A 39 9.03 -11.15 -0.19
C ARG A 39 9.83 -10.69 -1.41
N ILE A 40 9.24 -10.78 -2.59
CA ILE A 40 10.00 -10.56 -3.82
C ILE A 40 9.89 -9.14 -4.38
N ILE A 41 8.88 -8.36 -3.96
CA ILE A 41 8.62 -7.05 -4.58
C ILE A 41 9.82 -6.10 -4.51
N PRO A 42 10.60 -5.99 -3.41
CA PRO A 42 11.75 -5.10 -3.40
C PRO A 42 12.77 -5.44 -4.49
N GLU A 43 13.04 -6.73 -4.70
CA GLU A 43 13.95 -7.19 -5.74
C GLU A 43 13.37 -6.99 -7.15
N VAL A 44 12.07 -7.29 -7.33
CA VAL A 44 11.42 -7.25 -8.64
C VAL A 44 11.30 -5.84 -9.19
N VAL A 45 11.04 -4.85 -8.33
CA VAL A 45 10.85 -3.45 -8.77
C VAL A 45 12.08 -2.57 -8.50
N GLY A 46 13.01 -3.01 -7.64
CA GLY A 46 14.24 -2.27 -7.32
C GLY A 46 13.98 -0.97 -6.58
N VAL A 47 12.96 -0.91 -5.71
CA VAL A 47 12.56 0.31 -4.98
C VAL A 47 12.72 0.10 -3.49
N GLU A 48 13.33 1.07 -2.81
CA GLU A 48 13.51 1.07 -1.37
C GLU A 48 12.94 2.32 -0.71
N TYR A 49 12.67 2.25 0.58
CA TYR A 49 12.25 3.41 1.35
C TYR A 49 13.36 4.46 1.40
N ASN A 50 13.01 5.70 1.01
CA ASN A 50 13.93 6.81 1.11
C ASN A 50 13.19 8.14 1.20
N THR A 51 13.63 9.04 2.08
CA THR A 51 13.07 10.38 2.25
C THR A 51 13.50 11.36 1.17
N LEU A 52 14.50 11.02 0.35
CA LEU A 52 15.00 11.85 -0.77
C LEU A 52 14.20 11.67 -2.06
N ARG A 53 13.11 10.89 -2.06
CA ARG A 53 12.20 10.77 -3.20
C ARG A 53 11.67 12.14 -3.65
N GLU A 54 11.32 12.28 -4.93
CA GLU A 54 10.85 13.54 -5.50
C GLU A 54 9.52 14.03 -4.89
N LYS A 55 8.57 13.10 -4.66
CA LYS A 55 7.27 13.41 -4.01
C LYS A 55 6.77 12.23 -3.17
N THR A 56 5.79 12.45 -2.33
CA THR A 56 5.24 11.43 -1.42
C THR A 56 4.44 10.38 -2.18
N ASN A 57 3.49 10.80 -3.03
CA ASN A 57 2.56 9.93 -3.74
C ASN A 57 3.09 9.63 -5.16
N GLN A 58 4.20 8.90 -5.23
CA GLN A 58 4.78 8.49 -6.51
C GLN A 58 4.00 7.34 -7.12
N SER A 59 3.79 7.42 -8.44
CA SER A 59 3.29 6.29 -9.21
C SER A 59 4.32 5.15 -9.28
N PRO A 60 3.92 3.93 -9.69
CA PRO A 60 4.87 2.85 -9.93
C PRO A 60 6.03 3.22 -10.85
N ALA A 61 5.76 3.90 -11.96
CA ALA A 61 6.81 4.31 -12.89
C ALA A 61 7.78 5.34 -12.28
N GLU A 62 7.28 6.31 -11.51
CA GLU A 62 8.08 7.30 -10.81
C GLU A 62 8.98 6.66 -9.75
N SER A 63 8.44 5.74 -8.96
CA SER A 63 9.17 5.02 -7.92
C SER A 63 10.27 4.13 -8.51
N ILE A 64 9.94 3.36 -9.54
CA ILE A 64 10.91 2.48 -10.22
C ILE A 64 12.03 3.29 -10.88
N ARG A 65 11.70 4.41 -11.54
CA ARG A 65 12.71 5.29 -12.17
C ARG A 65 13.71 5.81 -11.14
N GLN A 66 13.26 6.14 -9.94
CA GLN A 66 14.09 6.70 -8.88
C GLN A 66 14.78 5.63 -8.03
N GLY A 67 14.29 4.39 -8.02
CA GLY A 67 14.73 3.34 -7.09
C GLY A 67 14.36 3.63 -5.64
N MET A 68 13.48 4.60 -5.39
CA MET A 68 13.12 5.03 -4.04
C MET A 68 11.69 5.54 -3.95
N ALA A 69 11.08 5.37 -2.76
CA ALA A 69 9.75 5.86 -2.47
C ALA A 69 9.54 6.12 -0.96
N SER A 70 8.46 6.85 -0.64
CA SER A 70 7.93 6.97 0.73
C SER A 70 7.15 5.72 1.13
N CYS A 71 6.65 5.65 2.37
CA CYS A 71 5.70 4.61 2.79
C CYS A 71 4.45 4.61 1.89
N THR A 72 3.97 5.78 1.46
CA THR A 72 2.86 5.92 0.52
C THR A 72 3.21 5.31 -0.85
N GLY A 73 4.33 5.70 -1.45
CA GLY A 73 4.76 5.16 -2.75
C GLY A 73 5.03 3.64 -2.71
N LEU A 74 5.61 3.13 -1.62
CA LEU A 74 5.79 1.69 -1.42
C LEU A 74 4.44 0.96 -1.29
N SER A 75 3.47 1.56 -0.60
CA SER A 75 2.11 1.00 -0.49
C SER A 75 1.40 0.98 -1.84
N ILE A 76 1.54 2.04 -2.66
CA ILE A 76 1.02 2.09 -4.02
C ILE A 76 1.59 0.94 -4.87
N LEU A 77 2.91 0.76 -4.85
CA LEU A 77 3.58 -0.35 -5.55
C LEU A 77 3.02 -1.71 -5.15
N LEU A 78 2.86 -1.94 -3.84
CA LEU A 78 2.39 -3.21 -3.31
C LEU A 78 0.91 -3.46 -3.65
N VAL A 79 0.05 -2.45 -3.53
CA VAL A 79 -1.36 -2.54 -3.94
C VAL A 79 -1.48 -2.88 -5.41
N ASP A 80 -0.69 -2.24 -6.27
CA ASP A 80 -0.73 -2.47 -7.70
C ASP A 80 -0.16 -3.84 -8.09
N ALA A 81 0.87 -4.31 -7.38
CA ALA A 81 1.39 -5.68 -7.55
C ALA A 81 0.30 -6.72 -7.24
N PHE A 82 -0.39 -6.60 -6.12
CA PHE A 82 -1.51 -7.48 -5.77
C PHE A 82 -2.65 -7.41 -6.80
N ARG A 83 -3.08 -6.20 -7.14
CA ARG A 83 -4.17 -5.99 -8.12
C ARG A 83 -3.81 -6.54 -9.50
N SER A 84 -2.54 -6.53 -9.89
CA SER A 84 -2.08 -7.04 -11.19
C SER A 84 -2.34 -8.53 -11.35
N VAL A 85 -2.29 -9.29 -10.27
CA VAL A 85 -2.53 -10.76 -10.26
C VAL A 85 -3.91 -11.15 -9.73
N GLY A 86 -4.82 -10.19 -9.57
CA GLY A 86 -6.21 -10.45 -9.18
C GLY A 86 -6.44 -10.53 -7.67
N ILE A 87 -5.47 -10.19 -6.83
CA ILE A 87 -5.66 -10.10 -5.38
C ILE A 87 -6.27 -8.74 -5.04
N PRO A 88 -7.48 -8.68 -4.43
CA PRO A 88 -8.07 -7.41 -4.04
C PRO A 88 -7.23 -6.75 -2.94
N ALA A 89 -6.79 -5.53 -3.18
CA ALA A 89 -5.97 -4.77 -2.26
C ALA A 89 -6.35 -3.29 -2.25
N ARG A 90 -6.15 -2.63 -1.12
CA ARG A 90 -6.39 -1.20 -0.95
C ARG A 90 -5.30 -0.54 -0.11
N PHE A 91 -5.20 0.74 -0.26
CA PHE A 91 -4.35 1.61 0.55
C PHE A 91 -5.07 1.96 1.85
N ALA A 92 -4.35 1.94 2.96
CA ALA A 92 -4.81 2.40 4.25
C ALA A 92 -3.73 3.22 4.94
N GLY A 93 -4.11 4.02 5.93
CA GLY A 93 -3.17 4.86 6.66
C GLY A 93 -3.83 5.76 7.68
N THR A 94 -3.00 6.54 8.36
CA THR A 94 -3.40 7.61 9.27
C THR A 94 -2.64 8.89 8.95
N ALA A 95 -3.32 10.02 9.02
CA ALA A 95 -2.71 11.34 8.83
C ALA A 95 -1.75 11.70 9.95
N ALA A 96 -2.05 11.30 11.18
CA ALA A 96 -1.15 11.39 12.32
C ALA A 96 -1.40 10.25 13.30
N TRP A 97 -0.36 9.73 13.92
CA TRP A 97 -0.48 8.85 15.08
C TRP A 97 -1.11 9.58 16.26
N HIS A 98 -1.71 8.83 17.18
CA HIS A 98 -2.37 9.36 18.38
C HIS A 98 -1.52 10.34 19.22
N ASP A 99 -0.22 10.30 19.09
CA ASP A 99 0.77 11.14 19.79
C ASP A 99 1.44 12.18 18.89
N ASN A 100 0.94 12.38 17.68
CA ASN A 100 1.43 13.34 16.67
C ASN A 100 2.90 13.13 16.21
N ARG A 101 3.48 11.96 16.42
CA ARG A 101 4.88 11.67 16.00
C ARG A 101 5.03 11.35 14.50
N GLY A 102 4.04 11.66 13.70
CA GLY A 102 4.04 11.46 12.24
C GLY A 102 2.85 10.64 11.76
N ASN A 103 2.90 10.25 10.51
CA ASN A 103 1.88 9.48 9.79
C ASN A 103 2.44 8.12 9.33
N HIS A 104 1.57 7.26 8.83
CA HIS A 104 1.98 6.03 8.17
C HIS A 104 0.94 5.58 7.15
N SER A 105 1.42 4.88 6.12
CA SER A 105 0.61 4.27 5.08
C SER A 105 1.01 2.81 4.88
N TRP A 106 0.01 1.96 4.67
CA TRP A 106 0.20 0.52 4.46
C TRP A 106 -0.80 -0.02 3.44
N THR A 107 -0.74 -1.30 3.20
CA THR A 107 -1.62 -2.02 2.30
C THR A 107 -2.55 -2.94 3.09
N GLU A 108 -3.78 -3.06 2.64
CA GLU A 108 -4.70 -4.11 3.08
C GLU A 108 -5.09 -5.01 1.92
N VAL A 109 -5.21 -6.31 2.19
CA VAL A 109 -5.63 -7.35 1.25
C VAL A 109 -6.92 -8.01 1.72
N TRP A 110 -7.78 -8.35 0.76
CA TRP A 110 -9.08 -8.98 1.05
C TRP A 110 -8.99 -10.50 0.90
N ILE A 111 -9.32 -11.23 1.96
CA ILE A 111 -9.35 -12.69 1.99
C ILE A 111 -10.63 -13.14 2.70
N ASP A 112 -11.46 -13.92 2.02
CA ASP A 112 -12.64 -14.58 2.59
C ASP A 112 -13.55 -13.68 3.44
N GLY A 113 -13.83 -12.47 2.93
CA GLY A 113 -14.72 -11.53 3.61
C GLY A 113 -14.07 -10.60 4.62
N THR A 114 -12.74 -10.62 4.77
CA THR A 114 -12.00 -9.83 5.76
C THR A 114 -10.82 -9.10 5.12
N TRP A 115 -10.58 -7.86 5.56
CA TRP A 115 -9.37 -7.12 5.26
C TRP A 115 -8.27 -7.45 6.26
N PHE A 116 -7.07 -7.73 5.76
CA PHE A 116 -5.85 -7.99 6.53
C PHE A 116 -4.79 -6.97 6.17
N SER A 117 -4.12 -6.43 7.18
CA SER A 117 -3.01 -5.49 6.97
C SER A 117 -1.72 -6.21 6.57
N THR A 118 -1.00 -5.57 5.68
CA THR A 118 0.37 -5.91 5.29
C THR A 118 1.08 -4.65 4.81
N GLU A 119 2.38 -4.70 4.65
CA GLU A 119 3.15 -3.60 4.07
C GLU A 119 4.35 -4.10 3.27
N TYR A 120 4.96 -3.20 2.53
CA TYR A 120 6.22 -3.43 1.85
C TYR A 120 7.30 -3.83 2.89
N TYR A 121 8.15 -4.79 2.61
CA TYR A 121 9.10 -5.44 3.55
C TYR A 121 8.47 -6.30 4.66
N GLN A 122 7.16 -6.43 4.70
CA GLN A 122 6.49 -7.19 5.75
C GLN A 122 6.82 -8.69 5.64
N PRO A 123 7.26 -9.34 6.73
CA PRO A 123 7.31 -10.79 6.82
C PRO A 123 5.91 -11.42 6.65
N PRO A 124 5.80 -12.70 6.30
CA PRO A 124 4.59 -13.34 5.77
C PRO A 124 3.41 -13.48 6.75
N VAL A 125 3.36 -12.73 7.81
CA VAL A 125 2.27 -12.80 8.79
C VAL A 125 1.43 -11.54 8.72
N LEU A 126 0.24 -11.68 8.16
CA LEU A 126 -0.75 -10.60 8.09
C LEU A 126 -1.16 -10.13 9.50
N ASP A 127 -1.49 -8.86 9.64
CA ASP A 127 -1.87 -8.21 10.92
C ASP A 127 -0.80 -8.27 12.01
N LYS A 128 0.48 -8.36 11.62
CA LYS A 128 1.63 -8.42 12.53
C LYS A 128 2.67 -7.34 12.28
N ALA A 129 2.29 -6.24 11.63
CA ALA A 129 3.20 -5.14 11.36
C ALA A 129 3.59 -4.37 12.64
N TRP A 130 4.74 -3.70 12.60
CA TRP A 130 5.29 -2.90 13.72
C TRP A 130 4.35 -1.80 14.21
N PHE A 131 3.51 -1.27 13.30
CA PHE A 131 2.58 -0.16 13.60
C PHE A 131 1.25 -0.60 14.24
N MET A 132 0.95 -1.89 14.35
CA MET A 132 -0.35 -2.39 14.81
C MET A 132 -0.72 -1.89 16.22
N ALA A 133 0.26 -1.77 17.12
CA ALA A 133 0.02 -1.27 18.47
C ALA A 133 -0.41 0.22 18.49
N ASP A 134 0.12 1.02 17.56
CA ASP A 134 -0.25 2.43 17.41
C ASP A 134 -1.55 2.59 16.64
N ALA A 135 -1.77 1.78 15.61
CA ALA A 135 -3.04 1.71 14.91
C ALA A 135 -4.20 1.37 15.85
N GLY A 136 -3.99 0.47 16.79
CA GLY A 136 -4.99 0.12 17.81
C GLY A 136 -5.37 1.24 18.80
N LYS A 137 -4.64 2.36 18.80
CA LYS A 137 -4.94 3.56 19.58
C LYS A 137 -5.68 4.63 18.79
N SER A 138 -5.93 4.41 17.52
CA SER A 138 -6.66 5.33 16.66
C SER A 138 -8.12 5.47 17.08
N VAL A 139 -8.67 6.67 16.90
CA VAL A 139 -10.05 7.00 17.27
C VAL A 139 -10.92 7.04 16.02
N SER A 140 -11.91 6.18 15.96
CA SER A 140 -12.87 6.15 14.85
C SER A 140 -13.62 7.48 14.74
N GLY A 141 -13.65 8.05 13.52
CA GLY A 141 -14.30 9.33 13.24
C GLY A 141 -13.45 10.56 13.56
N ASP A 142 -12.24 10.41 14.10
CA ASP A 142 -11.29 11.50 14.22
C ASP A 142 -10.55 11.68 12.89
N HIS A 143 -10.67 12.87 12.29
CA HIS A 143 -10.05 13.17 10.99
C HIS A 143 -8.51 13.13 11.02
N THR A 144 -7.90 13.48 12.12
CA THR A 144 -6.44 13.55 12.26
C THR A 144 -5.85 12.22 12.66
N HIS A 145 -6.43 11.57 13.68
CA HIS A 145 -5.86 10.37 14.32
C HIS A 145 -6.61 9.08 13.97
N GLY A 146 -7.61 9.18 13.09
CA GLY A 146 -8.32 8.01 12.59
C GLY A 146 -7.51 7.23 11.56
N ILE A 147 -7.91 5.97 11.37
CA ILE A 147 -7.43 5.14 10.26
C ILE A 147 -8.43 5.24 9.12
N TYR A 148 -7.92 5.48 7.95
CA TYR A 148 -8.68 5.54 6.71
C TYR A 148 -8.21 4.45 5.75
N ALA A 149 -9.15 3.94 4.95
CA ALA A 149 -8.84 3.03 3.86
C ALA A 149 -9.56 3.48 2.59
N VAL A 150 -8.87 3.40 1.47
CA VAL A 150 -9.46 3.73 0.16
C VAL A 150 -10.62 2.80 -0.14
N SER A 151 -11.76 3.37 -0.50
CA SER A 151 -12.98 2.64 -0.87
C SER A 151 -13.08 2.48 -2.39
N PHE A 152 -13.66 1.34 -2.83
CA PHE A 152 -14.05 1.12 -4.23
C PHE A 152 -15.41 1.75 -4.58
N ARG A 153 -16.08 2.33 -3.59
CA ARG A 153 -17.36 3.05 -3.76
C ARG A 153 -17.24 4.44 -3.15
N PRO A 154 -17.91 5.45 -3.69
CA PRO A 154 -18.00 6.75 -3.05
C PRO A 154 -18.56 6.63 -1.63
N THR A 155 -17.89 7.24 -0.66
CA THR A 155 -18.31 7.26 0.76
C THR A 155 -18.82 8.62 1.21
N GLY A 156 -18.50 9.68 0.47
CA GLY A 156 -18.74 11.07 0.88
C GLY A 156 -17.56 11.67 1.67
N ASP A 157 -16.60 10.84 2.08
CA ASP A 157 -15.38 11.27 2.76
C ASP A 157 -14.19 11.19 1.82
N TRP A 158 -13.11 11.88 2.18
CA TRP A 158 -11.82 11.81 1.50
C TRP A 158 -10.75 11.26 2.44
N PHE A 159 -9.71 10.69 1.85
CA PHE A 159 -8.56 10.23 2.59
C PHE A 159 -7.71 11.45 3.04
N PRO A 160 -7.48 11.67 4.34
CA PRO A 160 -6.73 12.81 4.81
C PRO A 160 -5.23 12.61 4.56
N MET A 161 -4.72 13.31 3.54
CA MET A 161 -3.30 13.28 3.18
C MET A 161 -2.58 14.47 3.82
N ALA A 162 -2.22 14.35 5.09
CA ALA A 162 -1.56 15.43 5.84
C ALA A 162 -0.20 15.87 5.27
N TRP A 163 0.37 15.08 4.37
CA TRP A 163 1.63 15.36 3.67
C TRP A 163 1.45 16.03 2.31
N ASN A 164 0.23 16.25 1.87
CA ASN A 164 -0.09 16.94 0.62
C ASN A 164 -0.82 18.24 0.95
N GLU A 165 -0.09 19.35 0.99
CA GLU A 165 -0.63 20.66 1.34
C GLU A 165 -1.62 21.21 0.30
N ASP A 166 -1.65 20.63 -0.90
CA ASP A 166 -2.51 21.01 -2.02
C ASP A 166 -3.78 20.13 -2.15
N ALA A 167 -4.03 19.20 -1.22
CA ALA A 167 -5.13 18.23 -1.27
C ALA A 167 -6.38 18.69 -0.52
#